data_b0999f02503253239582c4da1a88dcd8
#
_entry.id   b0999f02503253239582c4da1a88dcd8
#
_cell.length_a   1.000
_cell.length_b   1.000
_cell.length_c   1.000
_cell.angle_alpha   90.00
_cell.angle_beta   90.00
_cell.angle_gamma   90.00
#
_symmetry.space_group_name_H-M   'P 1'
#
loop_
_entity.id
_entity.type
_entity.pdbx_description
1 polymer ?
#
loop_
_entity_poly.entity_id
_entity_poly.type
_entity_poly.pdbx_seq_one_letter_code
_entity_poly.pdbx_strand_id
1 'polypeptide(L)'
;MAVALELSGIKKTFDGVVALDGAVFSAKTGEVHALLGENGAGKSSLMNIAAGFYVPDTGTLAVNGEMVALSGPADARRRGIGMVHQHFKLVKPFTVAENILLANPQPAYRSGIRDVRDNVRKQAAQLGFNIDPERRVGDLSVAEQQQVEIIKVLIGGTRILILDEPTAVLTDAEAERLLEIVRRLASSGVAVVLVTHKLNEVKRHADAVTIMRGGRTVATADPRAASTAELTELTVGQTAPLPIRAERPRGTTRLNVGALHCARNDGQVMVADASFFVRGGEIYGLAGVSGNGQAELAEALIGAREPLSGEIWLEGPGDVAPLPPAVRRDAGLAAIPADRYAFALAGSLSVADNFTVATIKSGRYGPPWLIDRGAMRRDAAEAVIAYDVQGVRGVGQKAALLSGGNAQKLVISREFSRQPAVVVAHSPSRGLDVRACAAVHERLLAARDRGAAVVLISEDLDEILALSDRIGVMTRGRIVAEFDRPADRQAIGRAMVDHA
;
A
#
# COMPACT_ATOMS: atom_id res chain seq x y z
N MET A 1 22.18 3.86 -26.93
CA MET A 1 20.71 4.02 -26.88
C MET A 1 20.38 5.50 -26.78
N ALA A 2 19.36 5.99 -27.49
CA ALA A 2 18.97 7.40 -27.48
C ALA A 2 18.14 7.69 -26.20
N VAL A 3 18.20 8.92 -25.69
CA VAL A 3 17.36 9.38 -24.59
C VAL A 3 15.94 9.55 -25.12
N ALA A 4 14.99 8.83 -24.53
CA ALA A 4 13.57 8.87 -24.91
C ALA A 4 12.78 9.89 -24.08
N LEU A 5 13.10 10.01 -22.79
CA LEU A 5 12.45 10.92 -21.85
C LEU A 5 13.50 11.59 -20.98
N GLU A 6 13.43 12.92 -20.84
CA GLU A 6 14.31 13.69 -19.97
C GLU A 6 13.53 14.76 -19.23
N LEU A 7 13.71 14.83 -17.92
CA LEU A 7 13.20 15.87 -17.04
C LEU A 7 14.38 16.52 -16.33
N SER A 8 14.50 17.86 -16.43
CA SER A 8 15.65 18.58 -15.89
C SER A 8 15.19 19.74 -15.00
N GLY A 9 15.68 19.75 -13.76
CA GLY A 9 15.46 20.83 -12.80
C GLY A 9 14.00 21.04 -12.40
N ILE A 10 13.20 19.97 -12.38
CA ILE A 10 11.76 20.03 -12.14
C ILE A 10 11.46 20.46 -10.72
N LYS A 11 10.70 21.56 -10.56
CA LYS A 11 10.12 21.99 -9.30
C LYS A 11 8.60 21.93 -9.38
N LYS A 12 7.96 21.52 -8.27
CA LYS A 12 6.52 21.51 -8.13
C LYS A 12 6.10 21.70 -6.69
N THR A 13 5.17 22.61 -6.48
CA THR A 13 4.58 22.90 -5.17
C THR A 13 3.07 22.67 -5.23
N PHE A 14 2.49 22.01 -4.24
CA PHE A 14 1.06 21.84 -4.05
C PHE A 14 0.65 22.46 -2.71
N ASP A 15 -0.26 23.41 -2.72
CA ASP A 15 -0.80 24.07 -1.52
C ASP A 15 0.29 24.51 -0.50
N GLY A 16 1.43 25.01 -1.02
CA GLY A 16 2.56 25.46 -0.21
C GLY A 16 3.49 24.33 0.26
N VAL A 17 3.25 23.08 -0.15
CA VAL A 17 4.15 21.95 0.11
C VAL A 17 5.00 21.69 -1.12
N VAL A 18 6.33 21.75 -0.99
CA VAL A 18 7.27 21.46 -2.08
C VAL A 18 7.32 19.95 -2.27
N ALA A 19 6.73 19.47 -3.38
CA ALA A 19 6.72 18.06 -3.75
C ALA A 19 7.95 17.66 -4.59
N LEU A 20 8.46 18.60 -5.40
CA LEU A 20 9.70 18.43 -6.21
C LEU A 20 10.54 19.69 -6.10
N ASP A 21 11.85 19.53 -5.91
CA ASP A 21 12.79 20.62 -5.74
C ASP A 21 14.05 20.38 -6.57
N GLY A 22 13.95 20.65 -7.86
CA GLY A 22 15.05 20.49 -8.82
C GLY A 22 15.30 19.03 -9.24
N ALA A 23 14.26 18.21 -9.29
CA ALA A 23 14.37 16.80 -9.67
C ALA A 23 14.85 16.64 -11.13
N VAL A 24 15.68 15.62 -11.35
CA VAL A 24 16.24 15.24 -12.66
C VAL A 24 15.96 13.76 -12.90
N PHE A 25 15.56 13.41 -14.13
CA PHE A 25 15.34 12.03 -14.55
C PHE A 25 15.60 11.87 -16.04
N SER A 26 16.19 10.74 -16.45
CA SER A 26 16.43 10.45 -17.86
C SER A 26 16.27 8.94 -18.11
N ALA A 27 15.45 8.56 -19.10
CA ALA A 27 15.29 7.17 -19.54
C ALA A 27 15.62 7.03 -21.02
N LYS A 28 16.26 5.90 -21.39
CA LYS A 28 16.68 5.61 -22.77
C LYS A 28 15.73 4.62 -23.44
N THR A 29 15.69 4.68 -24.75
CA THR A 29 14.98 3.70 -25.58
C THR A 29 15.54 2.30 -25.35
N GLY A 30 14.66 1.32 -25.11
CA GLY A 30 15.07 -0.08 -25.00
C GLY A 30 15.64 -0.47 -23.63
N GLU A 31 15.51 0.38 -22.61
CA GLU A 31 15.91 0.05 -21.24
C GLU A 31 14.72 0.04 -20.26
N VAL A 32 14.86 -0.70 -19.19
CA VAL A 32 14.02 -0.58 -17.98
C VAL A 32 14.76 0.33 -17.02
N HIS A 33 14.28 1.56 -16.86
CA HIS A 33 14.83 2.53 -15.94
C HIS A 33 13.97 2.60 -14.67
N ALA A 34 14.49 2.17 -13.54
CA ALA A 34 13.77 2.25 -12.27
C ALA A 34 13.84 3.65 -11.67
N LEU A 35 12.71 4.15 -11.17
CA LEU A 35 12.63 5.34 -10.32
C LEU A 35 12.36 4.86 -8.89
N LEU A 36 13.42 4.79 -8.10
CA LEU A 36 13.42 4.25 -6.74
C LEU A 36 13.34 5.39 -5.71
N GLY A 37 12.63 5.17 -4.62
CA GLY A 37 12.54 6.12 -3.50
C GLY A 37 11.44 5.73 -2.53
N GLU A 38 11.48 6.30 -1.35
CA GLU A 38 10.43 6.11 -0.34
C GLU A 38 9.08 6.70 -0.78
N ASN A 39 8.01 6.31 -0.07
CA ASN A 39 6.71 6.97 -0.25
C ASN A 39 6.82 8.45 0.15
N GLY A 40 6.28 9.34 -0.70
CA GLY A 40 6.45 10.79 -0.51
C GLY A 40 7.75 11.39 -1.07
N ALA A 41 8.65 10.58 -1.66
CA ALA A 41 9.87 11.07 -2.29
C ALA A 41 9.65 11.93 -3.56
N GLY A 42 8.41 12.03 -4.05
CA GLY A 42 8.07 12.81 -5.24
C GLY A 42 7.99 12.01 -6.54
N LYS A 43 8.20 10.68 -6.51
CA LYS A 43 8.22 9.81 -7.70
C LYS A 43 6.98 9.95 -8.59
N SER A 44 5.80 9.73 -8.02
CA SER A 44 4.53 9.83 -8.76
C SER A 44 4.26 11.25 -9.23
N SER A 45 4.67 12.29 -8.48
CA SER A 45 4.55 13.68 -8.90
C SER A 45 5.40 13.96 -10.13
N LEU A 46 6.65 13.46 -10.17
CA LEU A 46 7.56 13.60 -11.29
C LEU A 46 7.01 12.88 -12.53
N MET A 47 6.50 11.67 -12.38
CA MET A 47 5.91 10.89 -13.47
C MET A 47 4.59 11.44 -13.97
N ASN A 48 3.76 12.02 -13.09
CA ASN A 48 2.55 12.74 -13.50
C ASN A 48 2.87 14.00 -14.33
N ILE A 49 4.00 14.67 -14.08
CA ILE A 49 4.48 15.74 -14.94
C ILE A 49 4.90 15.18 -16.31
N ALA A 50 5.67 14.08 -16.34
CA ALA A 50 6.07 13.41 -17.58
C ALA A 50 4.86 12.95 -18.41
N ALA A 51 3.79 12.52 -17.78
CA ALA A 51 2.55 12.09 -18.41
C ALA A 51 1.53 13.23 -18.68
N GLY A 52 1.90 14.48 -18.37
CA GLY A 52 1.07 15.68 -18.63
C GLY A 52 -0.12 15.88 -17.72
N PHE A 53 -0.20 15.19 -16.57
CA PHE A 53 -1.24 15.44 -15.56
C PHE A 53 -0.98 16.69 -14.73
N TYR A 54 0.30 17.05 -14.55
CA TYR A 54 0.71 18.26 -13.84
C TYR A 54 1.65 19.10 -14.71
N VAL A 55 1.53 20.40 -14.60
CA VAL A 55 2.50 21.35 -15.16
C VAL A 55 3.56 21.63 -14.09
N PRO A 56 4.87 21.52 -14.39
CA PRO A 56 5.92 21.91 -13.46
C PRO A 56 5.89 23.42 -13.20
N ASP A 57 6.31 23.85 -12.02
CA ASP A 57 6.44 25.29 -11.71
C ASP A 57 7.70 25.85 -12.37
N THR A 58 8.78 25.04 -12.44
CA THR A 58 10.01 25.31 -13.18
C THR A 58 10.64 24.01 -13.67
N GLY A 59 11.61 24.13 -14.58
CA GLY A 59 12.30 22.99 -15.19
C GLY A 59 11.80 22.71 -16.60
N THR A 60 12.38 21.69 -17.23
CA THR A 60 12.15 21.36 -18.63
C THR A 60 11.89 19.89 -18.81
N LEU A 61 11.08 19.57 -19.82
CA LEU A 61 10.77 18.22 -20.27
C LEU A 61 11.19 18.07 -21.72
N ALA A 62 11.93 17.00 -22.06
CA ALA A 62 12.22 16.64 -23.43
C ALA A 62 11.77 15.21 -23.74
N VAL A 63 11.25 14.99 -24.94
CA VAL A 63 10.80 13.69 -25.46
C VAL A 63 11.56 13.43 -26.77
N ASN A 64 12.30 12.33 -26.83
CA ASN A 64 13.18 11.99 -27.98
C ASN A 64 14.13 13.13 -28.37
N GLY A 65 14.63 13.87 -27.39
CA GLY A 65 15.55 15.01 -27.60
C GLY A 65 14.87 16.33 -27.92
N GLU A 66 13.55 16.38 -28.10
CA GLU A 66 12.82 17.62 -28.37
C GLU A 66 12.24 18.18 -27.06
N MET A 67 12.51 19.45 -26.77
CA MET A 67 11.91 20.16 -25.64
C MET A 67 10.43 20.36 -25.86
N VAL A 68 9.61 19.96 -24.87
CA VAL A 68 8.16 19.99 -24.99
C VAL A 68 7.51 20.64 -23.78
N ALA A 69 6.43 21.39 -24.02
CA ALA A 69 5.49 21.84 -23.00
C ALA A 69 4.19 21.09 -23.22
N LEU A 70 3.89 20.13 -22.33
CA LEU A 70 2.67 19.31 -22.47
C LEU A 70 1.44 20.12 -22.08
N SER A 71 0.44 20.13 -22.97
CA SER A 71 -0.87 20.76 -22.71
C SER A 71 -1.83 19.85 -21.94
N GLY A 72 -1.44 18.59 -21.69
CA GLY A 72 -2.24 17.63 -20.94
C GLY A 72 -1.91 16.17 -21.31
N PRO A 73 -2.59 15.19 -20.68
CA PRO A 73 -2.34 13.75 -20.92
C PRO A 73 -2.59 13.31 -22.36
N ALA A 74 -3.52 13.95 -23.07
CA ALA A 74 -3.76 13.67 -24.49
C ALA A 74 -2.57 14.06 -25.39
N ASP A 75 -1.86 15.12 -25.03
CA ASP A 75 -0.65 15.56 -25.74
C ASP A 75 0.52 14.62 -25.44
N ALA A 76 0.73 14.23 -24.20
CA ALA A 76 1.71 13.23 -23.79
C ALA A 76 1.51 11.91 -24.58
N ARG A 77 0.27 11.46 -24.71
CA ARG A 77 -0.07 10.24 -25.46
C ARG A 77 0.27 10.37 -26.96
N ARG A 78 -0.04 11.52 -27.61
CA ARG A 78 0.34 11.75 -29.02
C ARG A 78 1.85 11.70 -29.23
N ARG A 79 2.64 12.01 -28.20
CA ARG A 79 4.11 11.92 -28.21
C ARG A 79 4.63 10.54 -27.83
N GLY A 80 3.73 9.57 -27.63
CA GLY A 80 4.05 8.18 -27.32
C GLY A 80 4.32 7.94 -25.82
N ILE A 81 3.94 8.84 -24.91
CA ILE A 81 4.04 8.61 -23.46
C ILE A 81 2.74 7.98 -22.97
N GLY A 82 2.84 6.81 -22.35
CA GLY A 82 1.73 6.12 -21.71
C GLY A 82 2.04 5.83 -20.26
N MET A 83 1.04 5.97 -19.37
CA MET A 83 1.19 5.73 -17.94
C MET A 83 0.12 4.77 -17.43
N VAL A 84 0.57 3.77 -16.69
CA VAL A 84 -0.25 2.89 -15.86
C VAL A 84 -0.12 3.38 -14.42
N HIS A 85 -1.25 3.76 -13.82
CA HIS A 85 -1.29 4.31 -12.47
C HIS A 85 -1.36 3.20 -11.42
N GLN A 86 -0.93 3.51 -10.20
CA GLN A 86 -1.01 2.65 -9.03
C GLN A 86 -2.45 2.16 -8.75
N HIS A 87 -3.46 3.03 -8.97
CA HIS A 87 -4.87 2.66 -8.89
C HIS A 87 -5.47 2.56 -10.29
N PHE A 88 -6.08 1.43 -10.61
CA PHE A 88 -6.64 1.16 -11.93
C PHE A 88 -7.69 2.21 -12.34
N LYS A 89 -7.54 2.68 -13.56
CA LYS A 89 -8.48 3.63 -14.18
C LYS A 89 -9.40 2.88 -15.16
N LEU A 90 -10.04 1.82 -14.65
CA LEU A 90 -10.95 0.95 -15.40
C LEU A 90 -12.39 1.14 -14.91
N VAL A 91 -13.32 1.10 -15.85
CA VAL A 91 -14.76 1.15 -15.59
C VAL A 91 -15.25 -0.28 -15.38
N LYS A 92 -15.46 -0.70 -14.13
CA LYS A 92 -15.75 -2.08 -13.73
C LYS A 92 -16.97 -2.72 -14.45
N PRO A 93 -18.12 -2.00 -14.66
CA PRO A 93 -19.25 -2.56 -15.39
C PRO A 93 -19.00 -2.82 -16.88
N PHE A 94 -17.99 -2.18 -17.48
CA PHE A 94 -17.65 -2.28 -18.90
C PHE A 94 -16.79 -3.53 -19.16
N THR A 95 -16.90 -4.04 -20.39
CA THR A 95 -16.00 -5.08 -20.91
C THR A 95 -14.57 -4.52 -21.09
N VAL A 96 -13.61 -5.41 -21.24
CA VAL A 96 -12.22 -5.05 -21.57
C VAL A 96 -12.18 -4.21 -22.85
N ALA A 97 -12.86 -4.65 -23.91
CA ALA A 97 -12.88 -3.93 -25.18
C ALA A 97 -13.52 -2.54 -25.06
N GLU A 98 -14.58 -2.38 -24.29
CA GLU A 98 -15.22 -1.07 -24.05
C GLU A 98 -14.30 -0.11 -23.26
N ASN A 99 -13.58 -0.62 -22.26
CA ASN A 99 -12.58 0.17 -21.53
C ASN A 99 -11.45 0.67 -22.45
N ILE A 100 -11.00 -0.17 -23.36
CA ILE A 100 -9.94 0.19 -24.30
C ILE A 100 -10.45 1.18 -25.35
N LEU A 101 -11.65 1.00 -25.86
CA LEU A 101 -12.29 1.94 -26.78
C LEU A 101 -12.48 3.32 -26.16
N LEU A 102 -12.93 3.37 -24.90
CA LEU A 102 -13.12 4.61 -24.16
C LEU A 102 -11.79 5.38 -23.99
N ALA A 103 -10.71 4.66 -23.72
CA ALA A 103 -9.39 5.25 -23.51
C ALA A 103 -8.72 5.71 -24.82
N ASN A 104 -9.04 5.09 -25.94
CA ASN A 104 -8.42 5.32 -27.24
C ASN A 104 -9.49 5.65 -28.32
N PRO A 105 -10.17 6.78 -28.21
CA PRO A 105 -11.14 7.21 -29.21
C PRO A 105 -10.40 7.61 -30.51
N GLN A 106 -10.13 6.63 -31.38
CA GLN A 106 -9.38 6.87 -32.62
C GLN A 106 -10.28 6.70 -33.87
N PRO A 107 -10.06 7.49 -34.93
CA PRO A 107 -10.60 7.21 -36.25
C PRO A 107 -10.18 5.82 -36.81
N ALA A 108 -9.15 5.20 -36.21
CA ALA A 108 -8.65 3.88 -36.58
C ALA A 108 -9.65 2.74 -36.35
N TYR A 109 -10.60 2.90 -35.42
CA TYR A 109 -11.65 1.90 -35.18
C TYR A 109 -12.87 2.17 -36.05
N ARG A 110 -12.70 2.11 -37.36
CA ARG A 110 -13.78 2.34 -38.34
C ARG A 110 -14.95 1.34 -38.21
N SER A 111 -14.66 0.09 -37.84
CA SER A 111 -15.63 -0.95 -37.55
C SER A 111 -16.09 -0.99 -36.09
N GLY A 112 -15.67 -0.02 -35.27
CA GLY A 112 -16.08 0.10 -33.87
C GLY A 112 -15.48 -0.96 -32.95
N ILE A 113 -16.32 -1.53 -32.08
CA ILE A 113 -15.90 -2.46 -31.01
C ILE A 113 -15.25 -3.76 -31.52
N ARG A 114 -15.56 -4.19 -32.77
CA ARG A 114 -14.98 -5.41 -33.37
C ARG A 114 -13.48 -5.28 -33.57
N ASP A 115 -13.05 -4.16 -34.18
CA ASP A 115 -11.62 -3.88 -34.40
C ASP A 115 -10.85 -3.80 -33.08
N VAL A 116 -11.48 -3.25 -32.04
CA VAL A 116 -10.90 -3.19 -30.70
C VAL A 116 -10.71 -4.60 -30.14
N ARG A 117 -11.71 -5.47 -30.23
CA ARG A 117 -11.64 -6.87 -29.75
C ARG A 117 -10.48 -7.64 -30.41
N ASP A 118 -10.34 -7.51 -31.72
CA ASP A 118 -9.29 -8.19 -32.46
C ASP A 118 -7.90 -7.64 -32.10
N ASN A 119 -7.80 -6.33 -31.90
CA ASN A 119 -6.57 -5.70 -31.47
C ASN A 119 -6.18 -6.12 -30.05
N VAL A 120 -7.15 -6.20 -29.14
CA VAL A 120 -6.92 -6.72 -27.77
C VAL A 120 -6.42 -8.15 -27.80
N ARG A 121 -7.06 -9.05 -28.57
CA ARG A 121 -6.63 -10.45 -28.71
C ARG A 121 -5.20 -10.53 -29.24
N LYS A 122 -4.87 -9.75 -30.26
CA LYS A 122 -3.52 -9.69 -30.84
C LYS A 122 -2.48 -9.23 -29.84
N GLN A 123 -2.74 -8.12 -29.14
CA GLN A 123 -1.82 -7.57 -28.13
C GLN A 123 -1.66 -8.51 -26.93
N ALA A 124 -2.76 -9.09 -26.44
CA ALA A 124 -2.73 -10.06 -25.36
C ALA A 124 -1.87 -11.29 -25.73
N ALA A 125 -2.05 -11.84 -26.92
CA ALA A 125 -1.25 -12.97 -27.42
C ALA A 125 0.25 -12.62 -27.53
N GLN A 126 0.59 -11.43 -28.04
CA GLN A 126 1.99 -10.97 -28.13
C GLN A 126 2.67 -10.83 -26.75
N LEU A 127 1.92 -10.44 -25.73
CA LEU A 127 2.42 -10.28 -24.36
C LEU A 127 2.36 -11.57 -23.55
N GLY A 128 1.67 -12.60 -24.05
CA GLY A 128 1.41 -13.84 -23.33
C GLY A 128 0.35 -13.68 -22.23
N PHE A 129 -0.57 -12.72 -22.38
CA PHE A 129 -1.70 -12.51 -21.50
C PHE A 129 -2.91 -13.35 -21.97
N ASN A 130 -3.64 -13.90 -21.00
CA ASN A 130 -4.90 -14.61 -21.29
C ASN A 130 -6.09 -13.70 -20.95
N ILE A 131 -6.37 -12.73 -21.81
CA ILE A 131 -7.44 -11.74 -21.62
C ILE A 131 -8.51 -11.90 -22.70
N ASP A 132 -9.73 -12.17 -22.26
CA ASP A 132 -10.91 -12.14 -23.12
C ASP A 132 -11.46 -10.70 -23.21
N PRO A 133 -11.51 -10.10 -24.43
CA PRO A 133 -12.01 -8.75 -24.61
C PRO A 133 -13.50 -8.57 -24.27
N GLU A 134 -14.27 -9.64 -24.15
CA GLU A 134 -15.71 -9.60 -23.87
C GLU A 134 -16.03 -9.72 -22.38
N ARG A 135 -15.09 -10.15 -21.54
CA ARG A 135 -15.30 -10.20 -20.09
C ARG A 135 -15.43 -8.79 -19.50
N ARG A 136 -16.30 -8.66 -18.51
CA ARG A 136 -16.40 -7.42 -17.72
C ARG A 136 -15.19 -7.26 -16.83
N VAL A 137 -14.69 -6.04 -16.73
CA VAL A 137 -13.51 -5.75 -15.89
C VAL A 137 -13.77 -6.03 -14.41
N GLY A 138 -15.01 -5.87 -13.94
CA GLY A 138 -15.39 -6.19 -12.57
C GLY A 138 -15.24 -7.67 -12.19
N ASP A 139 -15.26 -8.59 -13.19
CA ASP A 139 -15.14 -10.04 -13.01
C ASP A 139 -13.70 -10.54 -13.16
N LEU A 140 -12.75 -9.62 -13.41
CA LEU A 140 -11.34 -9.94 -13.56
C LEU A 140 -10.63 -9.91 -12.21
N SER A 141 -9.66 -10.80 -12.02
CA SER A 141 -8.70 -10.72 -10.91
C SER A 141 -7.90 -9.40 -10.99
N VAL A 142 -7.26 -9.04 -9.89
CA VAL A 142 -6.42 -7.84 -9.82
C VAL A 142 -5.27 -7.92 -10.83
N ALA A 143 -4.66 -9.09 -10.99
CA ALA A 143 -3.60 -9.34 -11.97
C ALA A 143 -4.11 -9.17 -13.42
N GLU A 144 -5.29 -9.70 -13.76
CA GLU A 144 -5.91 -9.50 -15.06
C GLU A 144 -6.26 -8.04 -15.32
N GLN A 145 -6.77 -7.30 -14.31
CA GLN A 145 -7.02 -5.85 -14.43
C GLN A 145 -5.73 -5.08 -14.72
N GLN A 146 -4.61 -5.44 -14.09
CA GLN A 146 -3.30 -4.86 -14.37
C GLN A 146 -2.87 -5.11 -15.82
N GLN A 147 -3.07 -6.33 -16.33
CA GLN A 147 -2.78 -6.67 -17.72
C GLN A 147 -3.64 -5.84 -18.70
N VAL A 148 -4.91 -5.62 -18.37
CA VAL A 148 -5.82 -4.78 -19.18
C VAL A 148 -5.34 -3.32 -19.20
N GLU A 149 -4.86 -2.75 -18.07
CA GLU A 149 -4.29 -1.40 -18.01
C GLU A 149 -3.07 -1.28 -18.94
N ILE A 150 -2.19 -2.29 -18.96
CA ILE A 150 -1.00 -2.30 -19.82
C ILE A 150 -1.40 -2.38 -21.29
N ILE A 151 -2.30 -3.30 -21.65
CA ILE A 151 -2.80 -3.43 -23.03
C ILE A 151 -3.44 -2.11 -23.51
N LYS A 152 -4.28 -1.50 -22.67
CA LYS A 152 -4.95 -0.23 -22.94
C LYS A 152 -3.98 0.88 -23.32
N VAL A 153 -2.85 0.97 -22.63
CA VAL A 153 -1.82 1.97 -22.87
C VAL A 153 -1.01 1.64 -24.12
N LEU A 154 -0.63 0.38 -24.32
CA LEU A 154 0.18 -0.05 -25.48
C LEU A 154 -0.58 0.06 -26.81
N ILE A 155 -1.87 -0.25 -26.83
CA ILE A 155 -2.73 -0.06 -28.02
C ILE A 155 -2.76 1.40 -28.47
N GLY A 156 -2.55 2.35 -27.54
CA GLY A 156 -2.42 3.78 -27.83
C GLY A 156 -1.13 4.19 -28.57
N GLY A 157 -0.26 3.24 -28.94
CA GLY A 157 1.01 3.54 -29.66
C GLY A 157 2.14 4.02 -28.73
N THR A 158 2.14 3.56 -27.49
CA THR A 158 3.13 3.94 -26.47
C THR A 158 4.55 3.50 -26.84
N ARG A 159 5.50 4.43 -26.76
CA ARG A 159 6.94 4.20 -26.91
C ARG A 159 7.71 4.44 -25.60
N ILE A 160 7.12 5.21 -24.69
CA ILE A 160 7.62 5.48 -23.34
C ILE A 160 6.53 5.02 -22.37
N LEU A 161 6.75 3.92 -21.70
CA LEU A 161 5.78 3.30 -20.78
C LEU A 161 6.18 3.59 -19.33
N ILE A 162 5.33 4.32 -18.61
CA ILE A 162 5.51 4.59 -17.18
C ILE A 162 4.61 3.65 -16.40
N LEU A 163 5.17 2.87 -15.48
CA LEU A 163 4.48 1.96 -14.59
C LEU A 163 4.65 2.44 -13.15
N ASP A 164 3.58 2.95 -12.54
CA ASP A 164 3.61 3.48 -11.17
C ASP A 164 3.19 2.40 -10.16
N GLU A 165 4.16 1.83 -9.45
CA GLU A 165 4.02 0.73 -8.48
C GLU A 165 3.21 -0.47 -9.01
N PRO A 166 3.55 -1.04 -10.17
CA PRO A 166 2.70 -2.01 -10.86
C PRO A 166 2.57 -3.35 -10.12
N THR A 167 3.42 -3.63 -9.15
CA THR A 167 3.46 -4.89 -8.39
C THR A 167 2.92 -4.77 -6.97
N ALA A 168 2.38 -3.61 -6.60
CA ALA A 168 1.95 -3.33 -5.22
C ALA A 168 0.81 -4.23 -4.71
N VAL A 169 0.02 -4.78 -5.63
CA VAL A 169 -1.18 -5.59 -5.34
C VAL A 169 -1.11 -7.01 -5.91
N LEU A 170 0.06 -7.42 -6.40
CA LEU A 170 0.33 -8.72 -7.02
C LEU A 170 1.06 -9.64 -6.04
N THR A 171 0.86 -10.94 -6.19
CA THR A 171 1.71 -11.96 -5.56
C THR A 171 3.13 -11.91 -6.13
N ASP A 172 4.11 -12.45 -5.42
CA ASP A 172 5.50 -12.50 -5.90
C ASP A 172 5.63 -13.17 -7.27
N ALA A 173 4.88 -14.25 -7.51
CA ALA A 173 4.89 -14.98 -8.79
C ALA A 173 4.25 -14.16 -9.93
N GLU A 174 3.18 -13.42 -9.65
CA GLU A 174 2.52 -12.53 -10.62
C GLU A 174 3.40 -11.31 -10.92
N ALA A 175 4.05 -10.74 -9.89
CA ALA A 175 4.99 -9.65 -10.02
C ALA A 175 6.19 -10.03 -10.91
N GLU A 176 6.78 -11.21 -10.67
CA GLU A 176 7.89 -11.72 -11.49
C GLU A 176 7.50 -11.87 -12.96
N ARG A 177 6.34 -12.49 -13.24
CA ARG A 177 5.81 -12.63 -14.61
C ARG A 177 5.57 -11.28 -15.28
N LEU A 178 5.04 -10.30 -14.54
CA LEU A 178 4.83 -8.95 -15.06
C LEU A 178 6.17 -8.27 -15.42
N LEU A 179 7.16 -8.37 -14.55
CA LEU A 179 8.47 -7.76 -14.75
C LEU A 179 9.25 -8.42 -15.90
N GLU A 180 9.09 -9.73 -16.13
CA GLU A 180 9.60 -10.41 -17.33
C GLU A 180 8.97 -9.85 -18.63
N ILE A 181 7.66 -9.53 -18.59
CA ILE A 181 6.98 -8.91 -19.72
C ILE A 181 7.49 -7.49 -19.96
N VAL A 182 7.69 -6.72 -18.89
CA VAL A 182 8.30 -5.39 -18.93
C VAL A 182 9.70 -5.43 -19.58
N ARG A 183 10.52 -6.42 -19.24
CA ARG A 183 11.82 -6.66 -19.86
C ARG A 183 11.70 -6.95 -21.36
N ARG A 184 10.75 -7.77 -21.77
CA ARG A 184 10.50 -8.06 -23.20
C ARG A 184 10.03 -6.82 -23.95
N LEU A 185 9.18 -5.98 -23.36
CA LEU A 185 8.77 -4.70 -23.94
C LEU A 185 9.96 -3.77 -24.15
N ALA A 186 10.83 -3.63 -23.16
CA ALA A 186 12.05 -2.86 -23.30
C ALA A 186 12.93 -3.41 -24.43
N SER A 187 13.15 -4.72 -24.48
CA SER A 187 13.93 -5.37 -25.57
C SER A 187 13.35 -5.16 -26.97
N SER A 188 12.03 -4.86 -27.09
CA SER A 188 11.38 -4.50 -28.36
C SER A 188 11.52 -3.02 -28.71
N GLY A 189 12.26 -2.22 -27.93
CA GLY A 189 12.54 -0.82 -28.18
C GLY A 189 11.66 0.18 -27.44
N VAL A 190 10.80 -0.26 -26.52
CA VAL A 190 10.04 0.62 -25.62
C VAL A 190 10.95 1.12 -24.50
N ALA A 191 10.94 2.42 -24.20
CA ALA A 191 11.55 2.94 -22.99
C ALA A 191 10.59 2.68 -21.81
N VAL A 192 11.02 1.93 -20.81
CA VAL A 192 10.15 1.62 -19.65
C VAL A 192 10.66 2.31 -18.41
N VAL A 193 9.79 3.07 -17.76
CA VAL A 193 10.03 3.67 -16.44
C VAL A 193 9.28 2.87 -15.40
N LEU A 194 10.00 2.19 -14.51
CA LEU A 194 9.45 1.40 -13.42
C LEU A 194 9.56 2.19 -12.12
N VAL A 195 8.45 2.76 -11.66
CA VAL A 195 8.39 3.44 -10.36
C VAL A 195 8.12 2.39 -9.29
N THR A 196 9.03 2.26 -8.34
CA THR A 196 8.91 1.28 -7.26
C THR A 196 9.66 1.73 -5.99
N HIS A 197 9.32 1.14 -4.86
CA HIS A 197 10.10 1.22 -3.63
C HIS A 197 10.75 -0.13 -3.28
N LYS A 198 10.52 -1.17 -4.10
CA LYS A 198 11.01 -2.54 -3.89
C LYS A 198 12.38 -2.73 -4.52
N LEU A 199 13.41 -2.75 -3.71
CA LEU A 199 14.78 -2.85 -4.16
C LEU A 199 15.10 -4.15 -4.93
N ASN A 200 14.45 -5.27 -4.56
CA ASN A 200 14.62 -6.55 -5.22
C ASN A 200 14.17 -6.52 -6.70
N GLU A 201 13.08 -5.80 -7.01
CA GLU A 201 12.60 -5.61 -8.37
C GLU A 201 13.61 -4.84 -9.21
N VAL A 202 14.17 -3.77 -8.63
CA VAL A 202 15.19 -2.94 -9.27
C VAL A 202 16.45 -3.76 -9.58
N LYS A 203 16.94 -4.52 -8.60
CA LYS A 203 18.15 -5.35 -8.75
C LYS A 203 18.03 -6.42 -9.84
N ARG A 204 16.84 -7.00 -9.99
CA ARG A 204 16.60 -8.10 -10.95
C ARG A 204 16.27 -7.63 -12.35
N HIS A 205 15.47 -6.56 -12.47
CA HIS A 205 14.81 -6.23 -13.73
C HIS A 205 15.22 -4.88 -14.35
N ALA A 206 15.82 -3.96 -13.58
CA ALA A 206 16.24 -2.67 -14.13
C ALA A 206 17.65 -2.68 -14.72
N ASP A 207 17.84 -1.86 -15.76
CA ASP A 207 19.14 -1.60 -16.39
C ASP A 207 19.80 -0.36 -15.79
N ALA A 208 19.01 0.60 -15.31
CA ALA A 208 19.47 1.79 -14.60
C ALA A 208 18.47 2.12 -13.48
N VAL A 209 18.93 2.81 -12.44
CA VAL A 209 18.11 3.30 -11.35
C VAL A 209 18.40 4.75 -11.05
N THR A 210 17.36 5.57 -11.00
CA THR A 210 17.41 6.92 -10.45
C THR A 210 16.74 6.91 -9.07
N ILE A 211 17.42 7.45 -8.07
CA ILE A 211 16.98 7.44 -6.68
C ILE A 211 16.48 8.83 -6.31
N MET A 212 15.28 8.90 -5.79
CA MET A 212 14.66 10.13 -5.30
C MET A 212 14.46 10.11 -3.78
N ARG A 213 14.72 11.26 -3.15
CA ARG A 213 14.47 11.49 -1.72
C ARG A 213 14.09 12.96 -1.48
N GLY A 214 12.97 13.19 -0.77
CA GLY A 214 12.52 14.54 -0.41
C GLY A 214 12.32 15.49 -1.60
N GLY A 215 11.76 14.99 -2.71
CA GLY A 215 11.50 15.77 -3.93
C GLY A 215 12.73 16.04 -4.82
N ARG A 216 13.89 15.47 -4.48
CA ARG A 216 15.15 15.66 -5.22
C ARG A 216 15.69 14.34 -5.73
N THR A 217 16.38 14.38 -6.86
CA THR A 217 17.20 13.25 -7.33
C THR A 217 18.51 13.23 -6.53
N VAL A 218 18.78 12.08 -5.89
CA VAL A 218 19.98 11.88 -5.06
C VAL A 218 21.11 11.27 -5.87
N ALA A 219 20.81 10.26 -6.68
CA ALA A 219 21.80 9.55 -7.50
C ALA A 219 21.12 8.85 -8.68
N THR A 220 21.91 8.55 -9.70
CA THR A 220 21.61 7.60 -10.77
C THR A 220 22.74 6.56 -10.80
N ALA A 221 22.40 5.28 -10.82
CA ALA A 221 23.35 4.18 -10.72
C ALA A 221 22.98 3.01 -11.63
N ASP A 222 23.94 2.12 -11.89
CA ASP A 222 23.68 0.78 -12.42
C ASP A 222 23.30 -0.13 -11.23
N PRO A 223 22.05 -0.66 -11.19
CA PRO A 223 21.61 -1.50 -10.10
C PRO A 223 22.39 -2.82 -10.00
N ARG A 224 23.06 -3.25 -11.07
CA ARG A 224 23.87 -4.48 -11.07
C ARG A 224 25.23 -4.26 -10.40
N ALA A 225 25.79 -3.07 -10.56
CA ALA A 225 27.06 -2.69 -9.97
C ALA A 225 26.96 -2.26 -8.50
N ALA A 226 25.91 -1.52 -8.15
CA ALA A 226 25.66 -1.04 -6.80
C ALA A 226 25.25 -2.19 -5.86
N SER A 227 25.74 -2.21 -4.63
CA SER A 227 25.28 -3.16 -3.61
C SER A 227 23.86 -2.83 -3.11
N THR A 228 23.16 -3.82 -2.54
CA THR A 228 21.86 -3.60 -1.92
C THR A 228 21.95 -2.59 -0.78
N ALA A 229 23.02 -2.63 0.02
CA ALA A 229 23.25 -1.69 1.11
C ALA A 229 23.41 -0.26 0.63
N GLU A 230 24.20 -0.01 -0.44
CA GLU A 230 24.37 1.31 -1.03
C GLU A 230 23.06 1.87 -1.58
N LEU A 231 22.28 1.07 -2.33
CA LEU A 231 20.99 1.51 -2.85
C LEU A 231 20.00 1.81 -1.73
N THR A 232 20.03 1.02 -0.63
CA THR A 232 19.22 1.28 0.56
C THR A 232 19.63 2.59 1.22
N GLU A 233 20.93 2.82 1.43
CA GLU A 233 21.44 4.05 2.04
C GLU A 233 21.10 5.28 1.20
N LEU A 234 21.22 5.22 -0.11
CA LEU A 234 20.85 6.30 -1.03
C LEU A 234 19.35 6.60 -0.97
N THR A 235 18.52 5.56 -0.83
CA THR A 235 17.05 5.66 -0.84
C THR A 235 16.52 6.22 0.47
N VAL A 236 16.99 5.65 1.59
CA VAL A 236 16.46 5.93 2.94
C VAL A 236 17.29 7.00 3.67
N GLY A 237 18.58 7.13 3.30
CA GLY A 237 19.57 7.89 4.07
C GLY A 237 20.14 7.04 5.21
N GLN A 238 20.58 7.64 6.30
CA GLN A 238 21.04 6.88 7.45
C GLN A 238 19.90 6.02 7.99
N THR A 239 19.98 4.72 7.80
CA THR A 239 19.01 3.73 8.29
C THR A 239 19.05 3.68 9.81
N ALA A 240 17.91 3.94 10.45
CA ALA A 240 17.74 3.44 11.80
C ALA A 240 17.80 1.89 11.73
N PRO A 241 18.64 1.24 12.56
CA PRO A 241 18.67 -0.22 12.60
C PRO A 241 17.27 -0.73 12.94
N LEU A 242 16.88 -1.89 12.34
CA LEU A 242 15.66 -2.56 12.76
C LEU A 242 15.67 -2.69 14.28
N PRO A 243 14.56 -2.40 14.97
CA PRO A 243 14.54 -2.43 16.43
C PRO A 243 14.97 -3.81 16.93
N ILE A 244 15.98 -3.84 17.83
CA ILE A 244 16.47 -5.07 18.44
C ILE A 244 15.33 -5.60 19.31
N ARG A 245 14.81 -6.74 18.92
CA ARG A 245 13.74 -7.41 19.62
C ARG A 245 14.31 -8.26 20.76
N ALA A 246 13.98 -7.93 21.99
CA ALA A 246 14.30 -8.76 23.15
C ALA A 246 13.36 -9.97 23.23
N GLU A 247 13.90 -11.14 23.55
CA GLU A 247 13.09 -12.29 23.96
C GLU A 247 12.45 -12.00 25.32
N ARG A 248 11.16 -12.31 25.43
CA ARG A 248 10.40 -12.12 26.67
C ARG A 248 9.52 -13.32 26.96
N PRO A 249 9.31 -13.67 28.25
CA PRO A 249 8.37 -14.72 28.61
C PRO A 249 6.93 -14.30 28.19
N ARG A 250 6.22 -15.22 27.58
CA ARG A 250 4.81 -15.04 27.19
C ARG A 250 3.93 -15.13 28.44
N GLY A 251 2.95 -14.22 28.56
CA GLY A 251 1.99 -14.19 29.65
C GLY A 251 0.81 -15.14 29.45
N THR A 252 -0.32 -14.81 30.13
CA THR A 252 -1.61 -15.50 29.95
C THR A 252 -2.22 -15.23 28.58
N THR A 253 -3.15 -16.07 28.14
CA THR A 253 -3.92 -15.84 26.91
C THR A 253 -4.81 -14.61 27.07
N ARG A 254 -4.64 -13.59 26.23
CA ARG A 254 -5.45 -12.36 26.24
C ARG A 254 -6.49 -12.32 25.14
N LEU A 255 -6.24 -13.01 24.05
CA LEU A 255 -7.19 -13.17 22.95
C LEU A 255 -7.26 -14.66 22.58
N ASN A 256 -8.47 -15.18 22.45
CA ASN A 256 -8.74 -16.49 21.88
C ASN A 256 -9.83 -16.38 20.82
N VAL A 257 -9.58 -16.95 19.65
CA VAL A 257 -10.51 -17.03 18.53
C VAL A 257 -10.83 -18.49 18.30
N GLY A 258 -12.09 -18.86 18.36
CA GLY A 258 -12.55 -20.24 18.24
C GLY A 258 -13.53 -20.40 17.09
N ALA A 259 -13.22 -21.31 16.14
CA ALA A 259 -14.08 -21.70 15.02
C ALA A 259 -14.80 -20.54 14.33
N LEU A 260 -14.08 -19.43 14.08
CA LEU A 260 -14.66 -18.20 13.54
C LEU A 260 -15.00 -18.34 12.06
N HIS A 261 -16.22 -17.96 11.70
CA HIS A 261 -16.70 -17.91 10.32
C HIS A 261 -17.19 -16.50 9.99
N CYS A 262 -16.74 -15.95 8.84
CA CYS A 262 -17.17 -14.65 8.36
C CYS A 262 -17.45 -14.66 6.87
N ALA A 263 -18.47 -13.92 6.44
CA ALA A 263 -18.77 -13.70 5.02
C ALA A 263 -18.54 -12.26 4.61
N ARG A 264 -18.31 -12.05 3.33
CA ARG A 264 -18.39 -10.73 2.67
C ARG A 264 -19.82 -10.24 2.61
N ASN A 265 -19.99 -8.98 2.20
CA ASN A 265 -21.30 -8.35 2.02
C ASN A 265 -22.12 -8.98 0.88
N ASP A 266 -21.48 -9.70 -0.03
CA ASP A 266 -22.10 -10.49 -1.11
C ASP A 266 -22.53 -11.90 -0.67
N GLY A 267 -22.29 -12.27 0.60
CA GLY A 267 -22.61 -13.57 1.17
C GLY A 267 -21.52 -14.64 1.00
N GLN A 268 -20.42 -14.36 0.28
CA GLN A 268 -19.33 -15.31 0.14
C GLN A 268 -18.60 -15.51 1.47
N VAL A 269 -18.50 -16.76 1.93
CA VAL A 269 -17.73 -17.10 3.15
C VAL A 269 -16.25 -16.96 2.86
N MET A 270 -15.58 -16.07 3.60
CA MET A 270 -14.16 -15.76 3.44
C MET A 270 -13.31 -16.26 4.59
N VAL A 271 -13.87 -16.37 5.79
CA VAL A 271 -13.25 -17.02 6.94
C VAL A 271 -14.07 -18.28 7.23
N ALA A 272 -13.42 -19.43 7.23
CA ALA A 272 -14.03 -20.73 7.38
C ALA A 272 -13.28 -21.55 8.44
N ASP A 273 -13.66 -21.42 9.71
CA ASP A 273 -13.06 -22.09 10.85
C ASP A 273 -11.65 -21.56 11.20
N ALA A 274 -11.53 -20.25 11.42
CA ALA A 274 -10.28 -19.68 11.94
C ALA A 274 -10.23 -19.85 13.47
N SER A 275 -9.16 -20.51 13.94
CA SER A 275 -8.94 -20.75 15.37
C SER A 275 -7.50 -20.47 15.73
N PHE A 276 -7.25 -19.59 16.71
CA PHE A 276 -5.92 -19.26 17.25
C PHE A 276 -6.05 -18.50 18.58
N PHE A 277 -4.95 -18.43 19.30
CA PHE A 277 -4.88 -17.63 20.52
C PHE A 277 -3.63 -16.76 20.55
N VAL A 278 -3.66 -15.67 21.32
CA VAL A 278 -2.50 -14.77 21.50
C VAL A 278 -2.32 -14.47 22.98
N ARG A 279 -1.09 -14.60 23.45
CA ARG A 279 -0.73 -14.36 24.85
C ARG A 279 -0.29 -12.91 25.06
N GLY A 280 -0.37 -12.45 26.30
CA GLY A 280 0.22 -11.18 26.69
C GLY A 280 1.74 -11.21 26.44
N GLY A 281 2.29 -10.16 25.86
CA GLY A 281 3.71 -10.10 25.49
C GLY A 281 4.07 -10.89 24.23
N GLU A 282 3.09 -11.26 23.40
CA GLU A 282 3.26 -12.01 22.16
C GLU A 282 2.76 -11.19 20.95
N ILE A 283 3.51 -11.23 19.84
CA ILE A 283 3.02 -10.83 18.52
C ILE A 283 2.74 -12.11 17.72
N TYR A 284 1.47 -12.35 17.43
CA TYR A 284 1.02 -13.39 16.52
C TYR A 284 0.89 -12.80 15.12
N GLY A 285 1.80 -13.19 14.20
CA GLY A 285 1.76 -12.80 12.80
C GLY A 285 0.83 -13.69 12.02
N LEU A 286 -0.06 -13.11 11.22
CA LEU A 286 -0.90 -13.85 10.29
C LEU A 286 -0.48 -13.53 8.86
N ALA A 287 0.22 -14.48 8.24
CA ALA A 287 0.66 -14.42 6.85
C ALA A 287 -0.37 -15.03 5.91
N GLY A 288 -0.42 -14.57 4.67
CA GLY A 288 -1.29 -15.15 3.63
C GLY A 288 -1.34 -14.24 2.41
N VAL A 289 -1.71 -14.82 1.27
CA VAL A 289 -1.93 -14.08 0.02
C VAL A 289 -3.23 -13.29 0.13
N SER A 290 -3.25 -12.09 -0.46
CA SER A 290 -4.45 -11.23 -0.49
C SER A 290 -5.69 -11.98 -0.98
N GLY A 291 -6.80 -11.77 -0.29
CA GLY A 291 -8.07 -12.43 -0.65
C GLY A 291 -8.34 -13.76 0.03
N ASN A 292 -7.47 -14.21 0.94
CA ASN A 292 -7.65 -15.45 1.71
C ASN A 292 -8.48 -15.26 3.00
N GLY A 293 -9.12 -14.11 3.23
CA GLY A 293 -9.99 -13.85 4.38
C GLY A 293 -9.36 -13.01 5.50
N GLN A 294 -8.12 -12.55 5.35
CA GLN A 294 -7.43 -11.74 6.36
C GLN A 294 -8.15 -10.43 6.68
N ALA A 295 -8.71 -9.77 5.67
CA ALA A 295 -9.46 -8.53 5.86
C ALA A 295 -10.74 -8.76 6.65
N GLU A 296 -11.51 -9.78 6.28
CA GLU A 296 -12.74 -10.17 6.95
C GLU A 296 -12.48 -10.61 8.40
N LEU A 297 -11.38 -11.34 8.64
CA LEU A 297 -10.93 -11.69 9.99
C LEU A 297 -10.57 -10.45 10.81
N ALA A 298 -9.78 -9.52 10.26
CA ALA A 298 -9.42 -8.27 10.92
C ALA A 298 -10.66 -7.45 11.30
N GLU A 299 -11.59 -7.30 10.35
CA GLU A 299 -12.86 -6.58 10.57
C GLU A 299 -13.73 -7.26 11.65
N ALA A 300 -13.78 -8.60 11.68
CA ALA A 300 -14.50 -9.34 12.70
C ALA A 300 -13.87 -9.16 14.09
N LEU A 301 -12.53 -9.23 14.19
CA LEU A 301 -11.80 -9.02 15.45
C LEU A 301 -12.05 -7.65 16.05
N ILE A 302 -12.10 -6.60 15.24
CA ILE A 302 -12.36 -5.23 15.71
C ILE A 302 -13.85 -4.90 15.87
N GLY A 303 -14.74 -5.80 15.45
CA GLY A 303 -16.20 -5.63 15.52
C GLY A 303 -16.80 -4.78 14.39
N ALA A 304 -16.03 -4.53 13.32
CA ALA A 304 -16.53 -3.85 12.12
C ALA A 304 -17.33 -4.78 11.20
N ARG A 305 -17.25 -6.10 11.44
CA ARG A 305 -17.99 -7.16 10.76
C ARG A 305 -18.56 -8.11 11.79
N GLU A 306 -19.83 -8.47 11.63
CA GLU A 306 -20.47 -9.50 12.44
C GLU A 306 -20.06 -10.89 11.92
N PRO A 307 -19.53 -11.77 12.78
CA PRO A 307 -19.22 -13.13 12.37
C PRO A 307 -20.51 -13.95 12.16
N LEU A 308 -20.46 -14.93 11.27
CA LEU A 308 -21.56 -15.87 11.05
C LEU A 308 -21.69 -16.86 12.23
N SER A 309 -20.54 -17.28 12.78
CA SER A 309 -20.46 -18.17 13.93
C SER A 309 -19.04 -18.14 14.52
N GLY A 310 -18.84 -18.79 15.65
CA GLY A 310 -17.58 -18.84 16.39
C GLY A 310 -17.54 -17.80 17.51
N GLU A 311 -16.42 -17.77 18.22
CA GLU A 311 -16.21 -16.89 19.37
C GLU A 311 -14.95 -16.06 19.24
N ILE A 312 -14.97 -14.87 19.84
CA ILE A 312 -13.81 -13.98 20.02
C ILE A 312 -13.76 -13.63 21.50
N TRP A 313 -12.92 -14.32 22.23
CA TRP A 313 -12.80 -14.17 23.67
C TRP A 313 -11.64 -13.23 24.03
N LEU A 314 -11.90 -12.26 24.90
CA LEU A 314 -10.89 -11.39 25.51
C LEU A 314 -10.78 -11.66 27.00
N GLU A 315 -9.55 -11.57 27.54
CA GLU A 315 -9.31 -11.67 28.98
C GLU A 315 -10.07 -10.56 29.72
N GLY A 316 -10.92 -10.95 30.65
CA GLY A 316 -11.78 -10.07 31.44
C GLY A 316 -13.23 -10.02 30.94
N PRO A 317 -13.54 -9.44 29.77
CA PRO A 317 -14.93 -9.32 29.31
C PRO A 317 -15.53 -10.64 28.79
N GLY A 318 -14.73 -11.66 28.43
CA GLY A 318 -15.21 -12.90 27.84
C GLY A 318 -15.46 -12.82 26.34
N ASP A 319 -16.52 -13.44 25.82
CA ASP A 319 -16.86 -13.41 24.41
C ASP A 319 -17.34 -12.02 23.98
N VAL A 320 -16.61 -11.43 23.03
CA VAL A 320 -16.89 -10.11 22.48
C VAL A 320 -17.41 -10.18 21.03
N ALA A 321 -17.59 -11.36 20.46
CA ALA A 321 -18.06 -11.52 19.09
C ALA A 321 -19.37 -10.76 18.81
N PRO A 322 -20.38 -10.76 19.70
CA PRO A 322 -21.62 -10.00 19.49
C PRO A 322 -21.50 -8.51 19.84
N LEU A 323 -20.36 -8.04 20.36
CA LEU A 323 -20.22 -6.69 20.88
C LEU A 323 -19.73 -5.70 19.81
N PRO A 324 -20.27 -4.46 19.80
CA PRO A 324 -19.86 -3.44 18.84
C PRO A 324 -18.43 -2.93 19.11
N PRO A 325 -17.76 -2.29 18.12
CA PRO A 325 -16.38 -1.83 18.24
C PRO A 325 -16.09 -0.93 19.45
N ALA A 326 -17.05 -0.08 19.85
CA ALA A 326 -16.88 0.81 20.99
C ALA A 326 -16.70 0.03 22.30
N VAL A 327 -17.49 -1.03 22.50
CA VAL A 327 -17.42 -1.86 23.72
C VAL A 327 -16.13 -2.69 23.73
N ARG A 328 -15.73 -3.25 22.60
CA ARG A 328 -14.43 -3.96 22.48
C ARG A 328 -13.26 -3.03 22.77
N ARG A 329 -13.33 -1.77 22.31
CA ARG A 329 -12.31 -0.76 22.62
C ARG A 329 -12.26 -0.43 24.10
N ASP A 330 -13.42 -0.32 24.78
CA ASP A 330 -13.48 -0.09 26.21
C ASP A 330 -12.99 -1.30 27.01
N ALA A 331 -13.08 -2.50 26.46
CA ALA A 331 -12.47 -3.73 26.97
C ALA A 331 -10.94 -3.81 26.72
N GLY A 332 -10.31 -2.80 26.14
CA GLY A 332 -8.87 -2.73 25.95
C GLY A 332 -8.35 -3.23 24.59
N LEU A 333 -9.25 -3.40 23.60
CA LEU A 333 -8.84 -3.74 22.23
C LEU A 333 -8.54 -2.46 21.44
N ALA A 334 -7.36 -2.38 20.84
CA ALA A 334 -6.96 -1.33 19.87
C ALA A 334 -6.96 -1.86 18.45
N ALA A 335 -7.30 -0.99 17.50
CA ALA A 335 -7.40 -1.35 16.08
C ALA A 335 -6.56 -0.44 15.19
N ILE A 336 -5.67 -1.03 14.40
CA ILE A 336 -4.94 -0.37 13.33
C ILE A 336 -5.39 -1.02 12.01
N PRO A 337 -6.41 -0.49 11.31
CA PRO A 337 -6.92 -1.10 10.09
C PRO A 337 -6.04 -0.76 8.88
N ALA A 338 -6.09 -1.61 7.84
CA ALA A 338 -5.39 -1.40 6.58
C ALA A 338 -5.86 -0.14 5.85
N ASP A 339 -7.17 0.13 5.85
CA ASP A 339 -7.74 1.39 5.35
C ASP A 339 -8.11 2.30 6.52
N ARG A 340 -7.22 3.26 6.77
CA ARG A 340 -7.35 4.23 7.88
C ARG A 340 -8.51 5.19 7.73
N TYR A 341 -8.90 5.54 6.49
CA TYR A 341 -10.01 6.46 6.25
C TYR A 341 -11.37 5.76 6.18
N ALA A 342 -11.42 4.49 5.83
CA ALA A 342 -12.66 3.72 5.88
C ALA A 342 -13.04 3.34 7.33
N PHE A 343 -12.04 3.00 8.18
CA PHE A 343 -12.31 2.38 9.48
C PHE A 343 -11.78 3.15 10.70
N ALA A 344 -10.86 4.10 10.52
CA ALA A 344 -10.20 4.73 11.67
C ALA A 344 -10.33 6.24 11.73
N LEU A 345 -10.25 6.97 10.63
CA LEU A 345 -10.23 8.42 10.62
C LEU A 345 -11.42 9.02 9.87
N ALA A 346 -12.06 9.99 10.47
CA ALA A 346 -13.00 10.86 9.79
C ALA A 346 -12.23 12.03 9.14
N GLY A 347 -11.91 11.93 7.85
CA GLY A 347 -11.06 12.89 7.15
C GLY A 347 -11.58 14.33 7.18
N SER A 348 -12.90 14.53 7.24
CA SER A 348 -13.54 15.85 7.33
C SER A 348 -13.44 16.50 8.72
N LEU A 349 -13.17 15.72 9.77
CA LEU A 349 -13.01 16.20 11.14
C LEU A 349 -11.57 16.63 11.41
N SER A 350 -11.37 17.41 12.48
CA SER A 350 -10.06 17.88 12.88
C SER A 350 -9.17 16.76 13.41
N VAL A 351 -7.85 17.00 13.46
CA VAL A 351 -6.87 16.12 14.14
C VAL A 351 -7.27 15.92 15.60
N ALA A 352 -7.69 16.99 16.31
CA ALA A 352 -8.14 16.90 17.70
C ALA A 352 -9.38 16.02 17.85
N ASP A 353 -10.39 16.19 17.00
CA ASP A 353 -11.61 15.36 17.07
C ASP A 353 -11.28 13.89 16.79
N ASN A 354 -10.45 13.59 15.78
CA ASN A 354 -10.01 12.22 15.46
C ASN A 354 -9.22 11.57 16.59
N PHE A 355 -8.36 12.31 17.28
CA PHE A 355 -7.59 11.79 18.41
C PHE A 355 -8.51 11.49 19.61
N THR A 356 -9.42 12.41 19.94
CA THR A 356 -10.17 12.36 21.19
C THR A 356 -11.47 11.54 21.11
N VAL A 357 -11.97 11.20 19.90
CA VAL A 357 -13.23 10.46 19.70
C VAL A 357 -13.27 9.15 20.47
N ALA A 358 -12.15 8.47 20.63
CA ALA A 358 -12.06 7.19 21.35
C ALA A 358 -12.27 7.33 22.87
N THR A 359 -12.05 8.52 23.43
CA THR A 359 -12.12 8.80 24.87
C THR A 359 -13.23 9.78 25.24
N ILE A 360 -14.02 10.29 24.28
CA ILE A 360 -15.02 11.30 24.53
C ILE A 360 -16.12 10.83 25.50
N LYS A 361 -16.48 9.54 25.44
CA LYS A 361 -17.50 8.94 26.31
C LYS A 361 -16.99 8.61 27.70
N SER A 362 -15.67 8.63 27.97
CA SER A 362 -15.10 8.31 29.27
C SER A 362 -15.30 9.43 30.32
N GLY A 363 -15.87 10.57 29.93
CA GLY A 363 -16.01 11.74 30.78
C GLY A 363 -14.73 12.59 30.92
N ARG A 364 -13.61 12.19 30.30
CA ARG A 364 -12.31 12.91 30.36
C ARG A 364 -12.41 14.38 29.96
N TYR A 365 -13.30 14.70 29.03
CA TYR A 365 -13.50 16.05 28.51
C TYR A 365 -14.80 16.68 28.99
N GLY A 366 -15.36 16.20 30.09
CA GLY A 366 -16.64 16.66 30.63
C GLY A 366 -17.85 15.84 30.15
N PRO A 367 -19.03 16.21 30.61
CA PRO A 367 -20.26 15.52 30.20
C PRO A 367 -20.60 15.81 28.73
N PRO A 368 -21.41 14.95 28.07
CA PRO A 368 -21.71 15.08 26.62
C PRO A 368 -22.31 16.43 26.21
N TRP A 369 -22.99 17.13 27.12
CA TRP A 369 -23.59 18.45 26.89
C TRP A 369 -22.65 19.61 27.15
N LEU A 370 -21.47 19.37 27.76
CA LEU A 370 -20.48 20.43 28.07
C LEU A 370 -19.06 19.88 27.88
N ILE A 371 -18.65 19.71 26.64
CA ILE A 371 -17.33 19.17 26.31
C ILE A 371 -16.27 20.27 26.34
N ASP A 372 -15.19 20.07 27.11
CA ASP A 372 -14.00 20.94 27.12
C ASP A 372 -13.17 20.74 25.85
N ARG A 373 -13.48 21.51 24.80
CA ARG A 373 -12.73 21.51 23.54
C ARG A 373 -11.29 22.02 23.70
N GLY A 374 -11.01 22.79 24.74
CA GLY A 374 -9.66 23.26 25.08
C GLY A 374 -8.78 22.10 25.54
N ALA A 375 -9.31 21.26 26.46
CA ALA A 375 -8.62 20.04 26.89
C ALA A 375 -8.41 19.05 25.72
N MET A 376 -9.41 18.84 24.87
CA MET A 376 -9.27 18.02 23.67
C MET A 376 -8.11 18.47 22.76
N ARG A 377 -7.99 19.78 22.54
CA ARG A 377 -6.91 20.36 21.71
C ARG A 377 -5.53 20.23 22.37
N ARG A 378 -5.43 20.39 23.69
CA ARG A 378 -4.17 20.20 24.42
C ARG A 378 -3.70 18.75 24.33
N ASP A 379 -4.56 17.80 24.65
CA ASP A 379 -4.23 16.36 24.60
C ASP A 379 -3.81 15.94 23.19
N ALA A 380 -4.52 16.41 22.17
CA ALA A 380 -4.18 16.13 20.77
C ALA A 380 -2.84 16.77 20.37
N ALA A 381 -2.53 17.98 20.82
CA ALA A 381 -1.25 18.63 20.57
C ALA A 381 -0.08 17.88 21.20
N GLU A 382 -0.23 17.42 22.44
CA GLU A 382 0.75 16.59 23.14
C GLU A 382 0.97 15.25 22.38
N ALA A 383 -0.11 14.60 21.91
CA ALA A 383 -0.03 13.37 21.15
C ALA A 383 0.67 13.59 19.80
N VAL A 384 0.38 14.69 19.09
CA VAL A 384 1.04 15.05 17.84
C VAL A 384 2.55 15.13 18.02
N ILE A 385 3.02 15.73 19.13
CA ILE A 385 4.45 15.82 19.46
C ILE A 385 5.02 14.45 19.86
N ALA A 386 4.35 13.74 20.77
CA ALA A 386 4.84 12.47 21.33
C ALA A 386 4.95 11.35 20.28
N TYR A 387 4.13 11.41 19.21
CA TYR A 387 4.11 10.43 18.12
C TYR A 387 4.71 10.97 16.81
N ASP A 388 5.33 12.16 16.85
CA ASP A 388 5.96 12.80 15.69
C ASP A 388 5.01 12.84 14.48
N VAL A 389 3.77 13.30 14.69
CA VAL A 389 2.79 13.47 13.59
C VAL A 389 3.10 14.77 12.86
N GLN A 390 3.79 14.67 11.75
CA GLN A 390 4.22 15.84 10.98
C GLN A 390 3.14 16.38 10.02
N GLY A 391 3.34 17.59 9.52
CA GLY A 391 2.38 18.25 8.62
C GLY A 391 1.12 18.77 9.31
N VAL A 392 1.10 18.79 10.66
CA VAL A 392 0.03 19.40 11.46
C VAL A 392 0.36 20.87 11.69
N ARG A 393 -0.33 21.77 10.97
CA ARG A 393 -0.20 23.23 11.16
C ARG A 393 -0.90 23.71 12.43
N GLY A 394 -1.81 22.91 12.96
CA GLY A 394 -2.58 23.09 14.18
C GLY A 394 -3.59 21.96 14.31
N VAL A 395 -3.90 21.53 15.55
CA VAL A 395 -4.79 20.37 15.81
C VAL A 395 -6.25 20.57 15.35
N GLY A 396 -6.63 21.79 14.97
CA GLY A 396 -7.89 22.10 14.30
C GLY A 396 -7.92 21.78 12.79
N GLN A 397 -6.76 21.43 12.20
CA GLN A 397 -6.66 21.04 10.79
C GLN A 397 -7.42 19.76 10.51
N LYS A 398 -8.07 19.66 9.33
CA LYS A 398 -8.74 18.42 8.89
C LYS A 398 -7.74 17.27 8.72
N ALA A 399 -8.10 16.08 9.19
CA ALA A 399 -7.25 14.90 9.10
C ALA A 399 -6.95 14.47 7.65
N ALA A 400 -7.86 14.74 6.71
CA ALA A 400 -7.66 14.48 5.28
C ALA A 400 -6.47 15.22 4.65
N LEU A 401 -5.95 16.27 5.30
CA LEU A 401 -4.78 17.01 4.83
C LEU A 401 -3.44 16.40 5.27
N LEU A 402 -3.46 15.35 6.08
CA LEU A 402 -2.28 14.63 6.48
C LEU A 402 -1.80 13.69 5.36
N SER A 403 -0.48 13.55 5.21
CA SER A 403 0.09 12.47 4.40
C SER A 403 -0.29 11.10 4.96
N GLY A 404 -0.23 10.06 4.14
CA GLY A 404 -0.57 8.70 4.56
C GLY A 404 0.17 8.26 5.83
N GLY A 405 1.48 8.49 5.92
CA GLY A 405 2.28 8.17 7.11
C GLY A 405 1.85 8.94 8.35
N ASN A 406 1.56 10.23 8.22
CA ASN A 406 1.14 11.04 9.35
C ASN A 406 -0.29 10.73 9.81
N ALA A 407 -1.19 10.39 8.88
CA ALA A 407 -2.52 9.86 9.21
C ALA A 407 -2.41 8.54 10.00
N GLN A 408 -1.49 7.64 9.62
CA GLN A 408 -1.23 6.40 10.35
C GLN A 408 -0.66 6.66 11.76
N LYS A 409 0.30 7.58 11.90
CA LYS A 409 0.83 8.00 13.20
C LYS A 409 -0.28 8.57 14.10
N LEU A 410 -1.24 9.31 13.53
CA LEU A 410 -2.41 9.82 14.27
C LEU A 410 -3.31 8.67 14.77
N VAL A 411 -3.59 7.65 13.94
CA VAL A 411 -4.33 6.45 14.37
C VAL A 411 -3.60 5.76 15.51
N ILE A 412 -2.31 5.50 15.36
CA ILE A 412 -1.48 4.83 16.37
C ILE A 412 -1.42 5.64 17.65
N SER A 413 -1.28 6.97 17.58
CA SER A 413 -1.27 7.84 18.76
C SER A 413 -2.57 7.71 19.56
N ARG A 414 -3.71 7.70 18.90
CA ARG A 414 -5.02 7.51 19.52
C ARG A 414 -5.16 6.13 20.17
N GLU A 415 -4.82 5.09 19.43
CA GLU A 415 -5.02 3.71 19.90
C GLU A 415 -4.07 3.36 21.07
N PHE A 416 -2.80 3.77 20.98
CA PHE A 416 -1.80 3.44 22.01
C PHE A 416 -1.81 4.38 23.23
N SER A 417 -2.41 5.57 23.15
CA SER A 417 -2.60 6.45 24.31
C SER A 417 -3.42 5.80 25.43
N ARG A 418 -4.22 4.78 25.10
CA ARG A 418 -5.05 4.03 26.04
C ARG A 418 -4.37 2.80 26.68
N GLN A 419 -3.12 2.52 26.32
CA GLN A 419 -2.37 1.34 26.78
C GLN A 419 -3.15 0.03 26.57
N PRO A 420 -3.45 -0.35 25.32
CA PRO A 420 -4.33 -1.48 25.03
C PRO A 420 -3.76 -2.81 25.55
N ALA A 421 -4.67 -3.71 25.99
CA ALA A 421 -4.34 -5.08 26.35
C ALA A 421 -4.21 -5.98 25.12
N VAL A 422 -4.97 -5.69 24.06
CA VAL A 422 -4.97 -6.41 22.78
C VAL A 422 -4.86 -5.39 21.65
N VAL A 423 -4.02 -5.66 20.66
CA VAL A 423 -3.84 -4.84 19.46
C VAL A 423 -4.10 -5.70 18.24
N VAL A 424 -5.01 -5.27 17.36
CA VAL A 424 -5.22 -5.85 16.03
C VAL A 424 -4.66 -4.88 15.00
N ALA A 425 -3.54 -5.24 14.38
CA ALA A 425 -2.85 -4.44 13.37
C ALA A 425 -2.93 -5.14 12.00
N HIS A 426 -3.73 -4.58 11.10
CA HIS A 426 -3.88 -5.09 9.74
C HIS A 426 -3.15 -4.18 8.75
N SER A 427 -2.11 -4.73 8.12
CA SER A 427 -1.21 -4.03 7.18
C SER A 427 -0.79 -2.65 7.70
N PRO A 428 -0.25 -2.55 8.94
CA PRO A 428 -0.04 -1.29 9.63
C PRO A 428 1.00 -0.39 8.94
N SER A 429 1.92 -0.98 8.16
CA SER A 429 2.96 -0.29 7.40
C SER A 429 2.57 0.05 5.96
N ARG A 430 1.38 -0.37 5.50
CA ARG A 430 0.97 -0.22 4.10
C ARG A 430 0.95 1.25 3.66
N GLY A 431 1.70 1.54 2.58
CA GLY A 431 1.76 2.88 2.00
C GLY A 431 2.55 3.89 2.85
N LEU A 432 3.41 3.41 3.75
CA LEU A 432 4.31 4.23 4.55
C LEU A 432 5.72 4.23 3.94
N ASP A 433 6.48 5.29 4.24
CA ASP A 433 7.92 5.30 4.00
C ASP A 433 8.66 4.46 5.07
N VAL A 434 9.94 4.14 4.83
CA VAL A 434 10.73 3.26 5.71
C VAL A 434 10.84 3.81 7.14
N ARG A 435 10.93 5.13 7.32
CA ARG A 435 11.00 5.75 8.66
C ARG A 435 9.67 5.61 9.39
N ALA A 436 8.56 5.85 8.69
CA ALA A 436 7.23 5.67 9.27
C ALA A 436 6.96 4.19 9.58
N CYS A 437 7.39 3.24 8.73
CA CYS A 437 7.35 1.80 9.01
C CYS A 437 8.12 1.46 10.29
N ALA A 438 9.37 1.91 10.41
CA ALA A 438 10.19 1.66 11.59
C ALA A 438 9.51 2.18 12.87
N ALA A 439 8.95 3.40 12.83
CA ALA A 439 8.24 3.97 13.97
C ALA A 439 6.98 3.16 14.35
N VAL A 440 6.24 2.63 13.38
CA VAL A 440 5.10 1.73 13.62
C VAL A 440 5.57 0.43 14.28
N HIS A 441 6.62 -0.19 13.74
CA HIS A 441 7.22 -1.43 14.26
C HIS A 441 7.69 -1.26 15.71
N GLU A 442 8.40 -0.16 16.02
CA GLU A 442 8.81 0.17 17.39
C GLU A 442 7.61 0.27 18.33
N ARG A 443 6.51 0.88 17.92
CA ARG A 443 5.31 1.01 18.75
C ARG A 443 4.61 -0.33 18.98
N LEU A 444 4.55 -1.21 17.97
CA LEU A 444 4.02 -2.57 18.12
C LEU A 444 4.87 -3.39 19.10
N LEU A 445 6.21 -3.36 18.94
CA LEU A 445 7.14 -4.01 19.86
C LEU A 445 7.03 -3.45 21.28
N ALA A 446 6.96 -2.13 21.42
CA ALA A 446 6.77 -1.49 22.73
C ALA A 446 5.43 -1.85 23.39
N ALA A 447 4.35 -2.05 22.62
CA ALA A 447 3.06 -2.55 23.15
C ALA A 447 3.21 -3.98 23.65
N ARG A 448 3.79 -4.89 22.83
CA ARG A 448 4.14 -6.26 23.23
C ARG A 448 4.97 -6.26 24.52
N ASP A 449 6.01 -5.47 24.58
CA ASP A 449 6.95 -5.43 25.73
C ASP A 449 6.29 -4.94 27.03
N ARG A 450 5.20 -4.18 26.92
CA ARG A 450 4.33 -3.83 28.05
C ARG A 450 3.30 -4.92 28.39
N GLY A 451 3.33 -6.06 27.68
CA GLY A 451 2.47 -7.19 27.93
C GLY A 451 1.17 -7.20 27.11
N ALA A 452 1.03 -6.38 26.08
CA ALA A 452 -0.10 -6.48 25.16
C ALA A 452 0.01 -7.76 24.29
N ALA A 453 -1.15 -8.35 23.96
CA ALA A 453 -1.26 -9.34 22.90
C ALA A 453 -1.44 -8.62 21.56
N VAL A 454 -0.62 -8.92 20.56
CA VAL A 454 -0.67 -8.25 19.25
C VAL A 454 -0.97 -9.27 18.17
N VAL A 455 -2.04 -9.05 17.41
CA VAL A 455 -2.33 -9.74 16.14
C VAL A 455 -1.83 -8.84 15.02
N LEU A 456 -0.79 -9.29 14.31
CA LEU A 456 -0.23 -8.60 13.15
C LEU A 456 -0.66 -9.35 11.89
N ILE A 457 -1.53 -8.77 11.11
CA ILE A 457 -1.98 -9.30 9.82
C ILE A 457 -1.28 -8.52 8.73
N SER A 458 -0.45 -9.17 7.90
CA SER A 458 0.28 -8.50 6.84
C SER A 458 0.52 -9.42 5.64
N GLU A 459 0.47 -8.84 4.44
CA GLU A 459 0.87 -9.48 3.19
C GLU A 459 2.40 -9.42 3.00
N ASP A 460 3.08 -8.55 3.75
CA ASP A 460 4.53 -8.41 3.75
C ASP A 460 5.16 -9.45 4.69
N LEU A 461 5.75 -10.48 4.07
CA LEU A 461 6.40 -11.57 4.81
C LEU A 461 7.65 -11.08 5.58
N ASP A 462 8.32 -10.03 5.13
CA ASP A 462 9.46 -9.45 5.85
C ASP A 462 9.00 -8.77 7.14
N GLU A 463 7.88 -8.06 7.11
CA GLU A 463 7.24 -7.47 8.30
C GLU A 463 6.83 -8.57 9.30
N ILE A 464 6.18 -9.62 8.82
CA ILE A 464 5.76 -10.77 9.65
C ILE A 464 6.97 -11.44 10.30
N LEU A 465 8.01 -11.76 9.54
CA LEU A 465 9.22 -12.42 10.04
C LEU A 465 10.00 -11.55 11.03
N ALA A 466 10.04 -10.24 10.80
CA ALA A 466 10.75 -9.30 11.67
C ALA A 466 10.09 -9.14 13.04
N LEU A 467 8.76 -9.08 13.10
CA LEU A 467 8.03 -8.68 14.30
C LEU A 467 7.41 -9.83 15.07
N SER A 468 7.03 -10.94 14.41
CA SER A 468 6.21 -11.98 15.04
C SER A 468 6.98 -12.91 15.94
N ASP A 469 6.34 -13.37 17.01
CA ASP A 469 6.80 -14.42 17.93
C ASP A 469 6.37 -15.80 17.45
N ARG A 470 5.18 -15.87 16.87
CA ARG A 470 4.57 -17.03 16.25
C ARG A 470 3.83 -16.58 15.01
N ILE A 471 3.82 -17.41 13.96
CA ILE A 471 3.27 -17.07 12.66
C ILE A 471 2.23 -18.12 12.28
N GLY A 472 0.98 -17.69 12.06
CA GLY A 472 -0.05 -18.48 11.40
C GLY A 472 -0.09 -18.18 9.91
N VAL A 473 -0.33 -19.19 9.09
CA VAL A 473 -0.54 -19.03 7.65
C VAL A 473 -2.02 -19.22 7.33
N MET A 474 -2.63 -18.20 6.72
CA MET A 474 -4.04 -18.23 6.35
C MET A 474 -4.22 -18.49 4.87
N THR A 475 -4.98 -19.53 4.53
CA THR A 475 -5.33 -19.89 3.16
C THR A 475 -6.80 -20.33 3.11
N ARG A 476 -7.56 -19.81 2.14
CA ARG A 476 -9.00 -20.09 1.96
C ARG A 476 -9.81 -19.97 3.25
N GLY A 477 -9.53 -18.95 4.03
CA GLY A 477 -10.26 -18.66 5.28
C GLY A 477 -9.89 -19.53 6.47
N ARG A 478 -8.84 -20.36 6.40
CA ARG A 478 -8.40 -21.26 7.47
C ARG A 478 -6.95 -21.00 7.83
N ILE A 479 -6.57 -21.24 9.07
CA ILE A 479 -5.17 -21.29 9.48
C ILE A 479 -4.66 -22.69 9.21
N VAL A 480 -3.82 -22.84 8.18
CA VAL A 480 -3.36 -24.14 7.68
C VAL A 480 -2.04 -24.59 8.27
N ALA A 481 -1.25 -23.66 8.81
CA ALA A 481 0.03 -23.98 9.44
C ALA A 481 0.38 -22.90 10.48
N GLU A 482 1.15 -23.29 11.49
CA GLU A 482 1.72 -22.38 12.47
C GLU A 482 3.22 -22.66 12.62
N PHE A 483 3.99 -21.59 12.83
CA PHE A 483 5.45 -21.62 12.96
C PHE A 483 5.88 -20.80 14.18
N ASP A 484 6.67 -21.41 15.05
CA ASP A 484 7.37 -20.66 16.09
C ASP A 484 8.67 -20.06 15.54
N ARG A 485 9.14 -19.00 16.16
CA ARG A 485 10.42 -18.39 15.82
C ARG A 485 11.61 -19.23 16.33
N PRO A 486 12.73 -19.36 15.57
CA PRO A 486 12.96 -18.80 14.23
C PRO A 486 12.19 -19.58 13.15
N ALA A 487 11.47 -18.87 12.29
CA ALA A 487 10.63 -19.46 11.24
C ALA A 487 11.33 -19.38 9.88
N ASP A 488 11.28 -20.50 9.12
CA ASP A 488 11.84 -20.56 7.78
C ASP A 488 10.93 -19.85 6.76
N ARG A 489 11.47 -18.83 6.09
CA ARG A 489 10.79 -18.08 5.04
C ARG A 489 10.23 -18.97 3.93
N GLN A 490 11.00 -19.97 3.51
CA GLN A 490 10.60 -20.86 2.42
C GLN A 490 9.46 -21.80 2.84
N ALA A 491 9.47 -22.27 4.09
CA ALA A 491 8.41 -23.10 4.64
C ALA A 491 7.09 -22.32 4.72
N ILE A 492 7.13 -21.06 5.21
CA ILE A 492 5.97 -20.19 5.27
C ILE A 492 5.47 -19.90 3.84
N GLY A 493 6.37 -19.54 2.91
CA GLY A 493 6.02 -19.26 1.51
C GLY A 493 5.34 -20.45 0.82
N ARG A 494 5.81 -21.67 1.06
CA ARG A 494 5.16 -22.91 0.58
C ARG A 494 3.77 -23.07 1.18
N ALA A 495 3.62 -22.92 2.49
CA ALA A 495 2.32 -23.05 3.15
C ALA A 495 1.30 -22.01 2.67
N MET A 496 1.75 -20.82 2.19
CA MET A 496 0.88 -19.79 1.58
C MET A 496 0.38 -20.19 0.19
N VAL A 497 1.08 -21.09 -0.53
CA VAL A 497 0.81 -21.45 -1.94
C VAL A 497 0.27 -22.86 -2.08
N ASP A 498 0.82 -23.85 -1.36
CA ASP A 498 0.50 -25.29 -1.53
C ASP A 498 -0.95 -25.64 -1.14
N HIS A 499 -1.64 -24.75 -0.45
CA HIS A 499 -3.05 -24.86 -0.07
C HIS A 499 -3.95 -23.84 -0.80
N ALA A 500 -3.41 -23.13 -1.80
CA ALA A 500 -4.12 -22.11 -2.56
C ALA A 500 -4.98 -22.67 -3.71
#